data_e488bd0b2099b59771dc68384fce9eb0
#
_entry.id   e488bd0b2099b59771dc68384fce9eb0
#
_cell.length_a   1.000
_cell.length_b   1.000
_cell.length_c   1.000
_cell.angle_alpha   90.00
_cell.angle_beta   90.00
_cell.angle_gamma   90.00
#
_symmetry.space_group_name_H-M   'P 1'
#
loop_
_entity.id
_entity.type
_entity.pdbx_description
1 polymer ?
#
loop_
_entity_poly.entity_id
_entity_poly.type
_entity_poly.pdbx_seq_one_letter_code
_entity_poly.pdbx_strand_id
1 'polypeptide(L)'
;MELPLAFTDRTKNLLKDEYPAFEKALREESPISIRLNPLKTNSGLFGQEQVPWCKNGYYLQDRPAFTFDPRFHAGAYYVQEASSMFLDYVIRQHIIRPVRYLDLCAAPGGKTTLALSALPEGSLVVCNEIVRNRAHVLAENIIKWGNPYCI
;
A
#
# COMPACT_ATOMS: atom_id res chain seq x y z
N MET A 1 0.10 11.32 23.33
CA MET A 1 0.78 12.37 22.54
C MET A 1 -0.12 13.61 22.55
N GLU A 2 0.40 14.78 22.95
CA GLU A 2 -0.37 16.04 22.84
C GLU A 2 -0.23 16.57 21.41
N LEU A 3 -1.37 16.91 20.82
CA LEU A 3 -1.42 17.51 19.48
C LEU A 3 -1.17 19.02 19.58
N PRO A 4 -0.41 19.64 18.65
CA PRO A 4 -0.21 21.07 18.60
C PRO A 4 -1.55 21.82 18.50
N LEU A 5 -1.73 22.92 19.23
CA LEU A 5 -2.98 23.71 19.24
C LEU A 5 -3.40 24.14 17.83
N ALA A 6 -2.45 24.66 17.04
CA ALA A 6 -2.73 25.12 15.67
C ALA A 6 -3.26 23.99 14.76
N PHE A 7 -2.76 22.74 14.95
CA PHE A 7 -3.26 21.57 14.25
C PHE A 7 -4.68 21.22 14.70
N THR A 8 -4.90 21.22 16.02
CA THR A 8 -6.18 20.90 16.64
C THR A 8 -7.27 21.85 16.17
N ASP A 9 -7.03 23.18 16.23
CA ASP A 9 -7.98 24.20 15.85
C ASP A 9 -8.33 24.14 14.36
N ARG A 10 -7.30 24.01 13.51
CA ARG A 10 -7.50 23.84 12.06
C ARG A 10 -8.32 22.60 11.74
N THR A 11 -8.02 21.48 12.39
CA THR A 11 -8.66 20.19 12.10
C THR A 11 -10.10 20.16 12.63
N LYS A 12 -10.38 20.77 13.80
CA LYS A 12 -11.74 20.97 14.31
C LYS A 12 -12.60 21.80 13.34
N ASN A 13 -12.04 22.89 12.82
CA ASN A 13 -12.76 23.72 11.85
C ASN A 13 -13.07 22.99 10.54
N LEU A 14 -12.16 22.08 10.11
CA LEU A 14 -12.32 21.31 8.89
C LEU A 14 -13.32 20.15 9.05
N LEU A 15 -13.18 19.38 10.12
CA LEU A 15 -13.94 18.13 10.33
C LEU A 15 -15.23 18.33 11.11
N LYS A 16 -15.39 19.46 11.80
CA LYS A 16 -16.60 19.78 12.58
C LYS A 16 -17.04 18.60 13.47
N ASP A 17 -18.20 18.04 13.20
CA ASP A 17 -18.81 16.95 13.99
C ASP A 17 -18.01 15.62 13.88
N GLU A 18 -17.17 15.46 12.88
CA GLU A 18 -16.30 14.28 12.70
C GLU A 18 -15.01 14.37 13.53
N TYR A 19 -14.66 15.55 14.04
CA TYR A 19 -13.40 15.74 14.77
C TYR A 19 -13.22 14.80 15.98
N PRO A 20 -14.24 14.54 16.84
CA PRO A 20 -14.08 13.64 17.98
C PRO A 20 -13.68 12.21 17.56
N ALA A 21 -14.28 11.69 16.49
CA ALA A 21 -13.94 10.37 15.96
C ALA A 21 -12.50 10.34 15.40
N PHE A 22 -12.11 11.39 14.69
CA PHE A 22 -10.76 11.55 14.17
C PHE A 22 -9.71 11.66 15.30
N GLU A 23 -9.98 12.46 16.35
CA GLU A 23 -9.08 12.59 17.49
C GLU A 23 -8.91 11.27 18.25
N LYS A 24 -10.00 10.52 18.42
CA LYS A 24 -9.96 9.18 19.00
C LYS A 24 -9.09 8.25 18.17
N ALA A 25 -9.29 8.20 16.85
CA ALA A 25 -8.52 7.35 15.94
C ALA A 25 -7.01 7.68 15.96
N LEU A 26 -6.64 8.97 16.12
CA LEU A 26 -5.23 9.36 16.24
C LEU A 26 -4.54 8.85 17.52
N ARG A 27 -5.32 8.51 18.56
CA ARG A 27 -4.81 7.99 19.84
C ARG A 27 -4.74 6.46 19.87
N GLU A 28 -5.43 5.80 18.94
CA GLU A 28 -5.43 4.35 18.81
C GLU A 28 -4.16 3.87 18.10
N GLU A 29 -3.80 2.59 18.30
CA GLU A 29 -2.73 1.97 17.53
C GLU A 29 -3.15 1.82 16.07
N SER A 30 -2.23 2.14 15.16
CA SER A 30 -2.49 1.98 13.73
C SER A 30 -2.70 0.50 13.38
N PRO A 31 -3.78 0.16 12.66
CA PRO A 31 -4.02 -1.21 12.26
C PRO A 31 -2.88 -1.70 11.33
N ILE A 32 -2.52 -2.95 11.51
CA ILE A 32 -1.51 -3.60 10.67
C ILE A 32 -2.22 -4.16 9.44
N SER A 33 -1.64 -3.94 8.28
CA SER A 33 -2.19 -4.47 7.03
C SER A 33 -1.12 -4.95 6.07
N ILE A 34 -1.52 -5.88 5.21
CA ILE A 34 -0.72 -6.45 4.14
C ILE A 34 -1.49 -6.40 2.83
N ARG A 35 -0.77 -6.40 1.73
CA ARG A 35 -1.35 -6.56 0.40
C ARG A 35 -0.77 -7.80 -0.27
N LEU A 36 -1.63 -8.74 -0.64
CA LEU A 36 -1.25 -9.99 -1.29
C LEU A 36 -0.78 -9.72 -2.73
N ASN A 37 0.18 -10.52 -3.16
CA ASN A 37 0.61 -10.58 -4.55
C ASN A 37 -0.26 -11.56 -5.33
N PRO A 38 -1.14 -11.10 -6.23
CA PRO A 38 -2.08 -11.97 -6.94
C PRO A 38 -1.41 -12.95 -7.91
N LEU A 39 -0.13 -12.72 -8.25
CA LEU A 39 0.64 -13.64 -9.09
C LEU A 39 1.21 -14.83 -8.30
N LYS A 40 1.27 -14.75 -6.97
CA LYS A 40 1.96 -15.73 -6.11
C LYS A 40 1.09 -16.34 -5.04
N THR A 41 -0.06 -15.75 -4.75
CA THR A 41 -0.92 -16.23 -3.68
C THR A 41 -2.38 -15.92 -3.93
N ASN A 42 -3.26 -16.79 -3.46
CA ASN A 42 -4.70 -16.63 -3.49
C ASN A 42 -5.22 -16.10 -2.15
N SER A 43 -6.40 -15.51 -2.15
CA SER A 43 -7.05 -14.79 -1.04
C SER A 43 -7.28 -15.58 0.27
N GLY A 44 -6.95 -16.85 0.34
CA GLY A 44 -7.24 -17.70 1.51
C GLY A 44 -6.13 -17.79 2.57
N LEU A 45 -5.00 -17.11 2.40
CA LEU A 45 -3.81 -17.33 3.24
C LEU A 45 -3.90 -16.81 4.68
N PHE A 46 -4.80 -15.88 4.99
CA PHE A 46 -4.79 -15.21 6.28
C PHE A 46 -6.16 -15.13 6.97
N GLY A 47 -7.29 -15.48 6.32
CA GLY A 47 -8.63 -15.51 6.94
C GLY A 47 -9.05 -14.18 7.62
N GLN A 48 -8.56 -13.06 7.14
CA GLN A 48 -8.56 -11.76 7.81
C GLN A 48 -9.59 -10.81 7.18
N GLU A 49 -9.91 -9.74 7.90
CA GLU A 49 -10.77 -8.69 7.40
C GLU A 49 -10.14 -7.99 6.20
N GLN A 50 -10.89 -7.88 5.10
CA GLN A 50 -10.43 -7.26 3.87
C GLN A 50 -10.43 -5.73 4.01
N VAL A 51 -9.40 -5.07 3.47
CA VAL A 51 -9.39 -3.62 3.30
C VAL A 51 -10.44 -3.23 2.26
N PRO A 52 -11.47 -2.43 2.60
CA PRO A 52 -12.64 -2.21 1.75
C PRO A 52 -12.33 -1.64 0.35
N TRP A 53 -11.25 -0.90 0.22
CA TRP A 53 -10.84 -0.24 -1.03
C TRP A 53 -9.69 -0.93 -1.77
N CYS A 54 -9.24 -2.09 -1.30
CA CYS A 54 -8.18 -2.83 -1.95
C CYS A 54 -8.51 -4.33 -2.05
N LYS A 55 -8.69 -4.82 -3.28
CA LYS A 55 -9.07 -6.21 -3.55
C LYS A 55 -8.14 -7.24 -2.90
N ASN A 56 -6.85 -6.92 -2.81
CA ASN A 56 -5.83 -7.81 -2.27
C ASN A 56 -5.29 -7.35 -0.91
N GLY A 57 -5.92 -6.32 -0.29
CA GLY A 57 -5.54 -5.78 1.02
C GLY A 57 -6.27 -6.48 2.16
N TYR A 58 -5.56 -6.74 3.25
CA TYR A 58 -6.11 -7.40 4.45
C TYR A 58 -5.53 -6.78 5.70
N TYR A 59 -6.37 -6.59 6.71
CA TYR A 59 -5.95 -6.26 8.07
C TYR A 59 -5.44 -7.51 8.78
N LEU A 60 -4.47 -7.34 9.65
CA LEU A 60 -3.97 -8.39 10.54
C LEU A 60 -4.39 -8.09 11.99
N GLN A 61 -4.76 -9.11 12.74
CA GLN A 61 -5.08 -8.96 14.18
C GLN A 61 -3.84 -8.61 14.98
N ASP A 62 -2.72 -9.28 14.68
CA ASP A 62 -1.46 -9.12 15.36
C ASP A 62 -0.34 -8.78 14.36
N ARG A 63 0.74 -8.18 14.88
CA ARG A 63 1.94 -7.91 14.10
C ARG A 63 2.88 -9.11 14.11
N PRO A 64 2.95 -9.90 13.03
CA PRO A 64 3.92 -11.00 13.00
C PRO A 64 5.34 -10.45 12.79
N ALA A 65 6.33 -11.28 13.11
CA ALA A 65 7.73 -11.01 12.79
C ALA A 65 7.98 -11.27 11.29
N PHE A 66 7.60 -10.33 10.44
CA PHE A 66 7.66 -10.43 8.98
C PHE A 66 9.01 -10.87 8.45
N THR A 67 10.11 -10.48 9.12
CA THR A 67 11.48 -10.83 8.73
C THR A 67 11.78 -12.32 8.80
N PHE A 68 11.00 -13.08 9.56
CA PHE A 68 11.13 -14.54 9.66
C PHE A 68 10.08 -15.30 8.81
N ASP A 69 9.21 -14.59 8.09
CA ASP A 69 8.22 -15.22 7.22
C ASP A 69 8.82 -15.48 5.82
N PRO A 70 9.01 -16.74 5.41
CA PRO A 70 9.51 -17.06 4.07
C PRO A 70 8.65 -16.49 2.95
N ARG A 71 7.33 -16.36 3.17
CA ARG A 71 6.38 -15.80 2.19
C ARG A 71 6.63 -14.32 1.94
N PHE A 72 7.05 -13.56 2.97
CA PHE A 72 7.47 -12.17 2.82
C PHE A 72 8.69 -12.05 1.90
N HIS A 73 9.69 -12.92 2.10
CA HIS A 73 10.90 -12.96 1.28
C HIS A 73 10.63 -13.46 -0.15
N ALA A 74 9.68 -14.37 -0.30
CA ALA A 74 9.21 -14.83 -1.61
C ALA A 74 8.35 -13.80 -2.37
N GLY A 75 7.99 -12.67 -1.74
CA GLY A 75 7.14 -11.64 -2.34
C GLY A 75 5.69 -12.07 -2.53
N ALA A 76 5.19 -12.97 -1.68
CA ALA A 76 3.79 -13.38 -1.67
C ALA A 76 2.86 -12.26 -1.17
N TYR A 77 3.39 -11.34 -0.40
CA TYR A 77 2.69 -10.13 0.08
C TYR A 77 3.65 -8.97 0.32
N TYR A 78 3.08 -7.78 0.40
CA TYR A 78 3.76 -6.53 0.79
C TYR A 78 3.14 -6.01 2.08
N VAL A 79 3.96 -5.66 3.07
CA VAL A 79 3.49 -4.97 4.29
C VAL A 79 3.22 -3.52 3.91
N GLN A 80 1.96 -3.13 3.89
CA GLN A 80 1.53 -1.82 3.42
C GLN A 80 0.40 -1.29 4.28
N GLU A 81 0.44 -0.01 4.59
CA GLU A 81 -0.62 0.69 5.29
C GLU A 81 -1.90 0.71 4.45
N ALA A 82 -3.05 0.43 5.07
CA ALA A 82 -4.34 0.35 4.38
C ALA A 82 -4.71 1.65 3.67
N SER A 83 -4.43 2.83 4.27
CA SER A 83 -4.67 4.13 3.64
C SER A 83 -3.93 4.29 2.30
N SER A 84 -2.67 3.81 2.24
CA SER A 84 -1.87 3.81 1.00
C SER A 84 -2.44 2.88 -0.08
N MET A 85 -3.22 1.86 0.31
CA MET A 85 -3.86 0.95 -0.62
C MET A 85 -5.09 1.56 -1.33
N PHE A 86 -5.55 2.74 -0.91
CA PHE A 86 -6.65 3.46 -1.59
C PHE A 86 -6.34 3.74 -3.07
N LEU A 87 -5.07 3.81 -3.42
CA LEU A 87 -4.64 3.90 -4.81
C LEU A 87 -5.14 2.73 -5.69
N ASP A 88 -5.33 1.53 -5.14
CA ASP A 88 -5.91 0.37 -5.86
C ASP A 88 -7.32 0.70 -6.36
N TYR A 89 -8.14 1.27 -5.49
CA TYR A 89 -9.48 1.71 -5.84
C TYR A 89 -9.46 2.77 -6.94
N VAL A 90 -8.63 3.81 -6.79
CA VAL A 90 -8.53 4.90 -7.77
C VAL A 90 -8.09 4.38 -9.14
N ILE A 91 -7.05 3.54 -9.19
CA ILE A 91 -6.57 2.95 -10.45
C ILE A 91 -7.69 2.16 -11.13
N ARG A 92 -8.37 1.27 -10.41
CA ARG A 92 -9.41 0.41 -10.98
C ARG A 92 -10.64 1.18 -11.44
N GLN A 93 -10.97 2.31 -10.82
CA GLN A 93 -12.09 3.14 -11.23
C GLN A 93 -11.79 3.97 -12.49
N HIS A 94 -10.56 4.41 -12.69
CA HIS A 94 -10.23 5.39 -13.72
C HIS A 94 -9.39 4.83 -14.87
N ILE A 95 -8.69 3.71 -14.68
CA ILE A 95 -7.81 3.14 -15.69
C ILE A 95 -8.39 1.78 -16.16
N ILE A 96 -9.14 1.83 -17.26
CA ILE A 96 -9.86 0.67 -17.83
C ILE A 96 -9.19 0.08 -19.08
N ARG A 97 -8.10 0.70 -19.56
CA ARG A 97 -7.32 0.25 -20.72
C ARG A 97 -5.84 0.21 -20.38
N PRO A 98 -5.03 -0.61 -21.08
CA PRO A 98 -3.58 -0.62 -20.92
C PRO A 98 -2.97 0.79 -21.06
N VAL A 99 -2.07 1.11 -20.14
CA VAL A 99 -1.41 2.43 -20.08
C VAL A 99 0.09 2.30 -19.87
N ARG A 100 0.82 3.39 -20.12
CA ARG A 100 2.17 3.61 -19.61
C ARG A 100 2.04 4.44 -18.33
N TYR A 101 2.34 3.81 -17.21
CA TYR A 101 2.23 4.41 -15.88
C TYR A 101 3.62 4.82 -15.38
N LEU A 102 3.75 6.04 -14.88
CA LEU A 102 4.99 6.56 -14.33
C LEU A 102 4.83 6.83 -12.83
N ASP A 103 5.67 6.16 -12.01
CA ASP A 103 5.82 6.41 -10.57
C ASP A 103 7.10 7.22 -10.35
N LEU A 104 6.96 8.53 -10.07
CA LEU A 104 8.09 9.46 -9.96
C LEU A 104 8.85 9.35 -8.62
N CYS A 105 8.22 8.81 -7.58
CA CYS A 105 8.77 8.71 -6.22
C CYS A 105 8.53 7.30 -5.69
N ALA A 106 9.07 6.30 -6.38
CA ALA A 106 8.63 4.93 -6.31
C ALA A 106 9.09 4.17 -5.05
N ALA A 107 10.27 4.47 -4.52
CA ALA A 107 10.80 3.71 -3.40
C ALA A 107 9.98 3.88 -2.10
N PRO A 108 9.82 2.81 -1.35
CA PRO A 108 10.40 1.46 -1.47
C PRO A 108 9.65 0.48 -2.39
N GLY A 109 8.65 0.92 -3.18
CA GLY A 109 7.95 0.09 -4.16
C GLY A 109 6.52 -0.32 -3.79
N GLY A 110 5.98 0.15 -2.65
CA GLY A 110 4.63 -0.22 -2.21
C GLY A 110 3.54 0.22 -3.18
N LYS A 111 3.58 1.46 -3.68
CA LYS A 111 2.62 1.98 -4.66
C LYS A 111 2.90 1.45 -6.07
N THR A 112 4.17 1.30 -6.44
CA THR A 112 4.59 0.70 -7.71
C THR A 112 4.07 -0.74 -7.85
N THR A 113 4.32 -1.59 -6.85
CA THR A 113 3.85 -2.99 -6.86
C THR A 113 2.33 -3.09 -6.76
N LEU A 114 1.67 -2.12 -6.15
CA LEU A 114 0.21 -2.00 -6.16
C LEU A 114 -0.28 -1.68 -7.57
N ALA A 115 0.30 -0.68 -8.23
CA ALA A 115 -0.06 -0.30 -9.59
C ALA A 115 0.11 -1.49 -10.56
N LEU A 116 1.21 -2.24 -10.46
CA LEU A 116 1.46 -3.46 -11.23
C LEU A 116 0.36 -4.53 -11.07
N SER A 117 -0.32 -4.54 -9.91
CA SER A 117 -1.41 -5.50 -9.61
C SER A 117 -2.79 -4.97 -9.97
N ALA A 118 -2.96 -3.64 -10.05
CA ALA A 118 -4.25 -2.98 -10.26
C ALA A 118 -4.49 -2.57 -11.71
N LEU A 119 -3.44 -2.25 -12.44
CA LEU A 119 -3.51 -1.81 -13.84
C LEU A 119 -4.01 -2.95 -14.77
N PRO A 120 -4.71 -2.61 -15.85
CA PRO A 120 -5.08 -3.58 -16.87
C PRO A 120 -3.88 -4.29 -17.49
N GLU A 121 -4.08 -5.54 -17.87
CA GLU A 121 -3.08 -6.34 -18.58
C GLU A 121 -2.55 -5.63 -19.82
N GLY A 122 -1.26 -5.72 -20.08
CA GLY A 122 -0.58 -4.99 -21.15
C GLY A 122 -0.11 -3.58 -20.78
N SER A 123 -0.37 -3.12 -19.55
CA SER A 123 0.21 -1.87 -19.05
C SER A 123 1.70 -2.03 -18.74
N LEU A 124 2.46 -0.94 -18.93
CA LEU A 124 3.87 -0.85 -18.56
C LEU A 124 4.04 0.17 -17.44
N VAL A 125 4.75 -0.20 -16.39
CA VAL A 125 5.10 0.69 -15.27
C VAL A 125 6.55 1.10 -15.38
N VAL A 126 6.81 2.39 -15.32
CA VAL A 126 8.15 2.96 -15.20
C VAL A 126 8.27 3.55 -13.80
N CYS A 127 9.26 3.11 -13.03
CA CYS A 127 9.47 3.57 -11.66
C CYS A 127 10.78 4.33 -11.52
N ASN A 128 10.71 5.51 -10.90
CA ASN A 128 11.84 6.40 -10.69
C ASN A 128 12.08 6.65 -9.20
N GLU A 129 13.34 6.66 -8.80
CA GLU A 129 13.77 7.11 -7.46
C GLU A 129 15.13 7.80 -7.58
N ILE A 130 15.21 9.02 -7.07
CA ILE A 130 16.43 9.86 -7.17
C ILE A 130 17.47 9.51 -6.12
N VAL A 131 17.06 8.95 -4.98
CA VAL A 131 17.97 8.59 -3.88
C VAL A 131 18.51 7.19 -4.13
N ARG A 132 19.79 7.10 -4.44
CA ARG A 132 20.47 5.85 -4.86
C ARG A 132 20.20 4.67 -3.91
N ASN A 133 20.35 4.87 -2.60
CA ASN A 133 20.14 3.78 -1.64
C ASN A 133 18.69 3.30 -1.63
N ARG A 134 17.72 4.21 -1.80
CA ARG A 134 16.31 3.86 -1.91
C ARG A 134 15.98 3.18 -3.22
N ALA A 135 16.66 3.55 -4.33
CA ALA A 135 16.52 2.90 -5.63
C ALA A 135 16.94 1.41 -5.56
N HIS A 136 17.98 1.06 -4.79
CA HIS A 136 18.33 -0.35 -4.56
C HIS A 136 17.22 -1.12 -3.86
N VAL A 137 16.63 -0.56 -2.81
CA VAL A 137 15.50 -1.18 -2.09
C VAL A 137 14.27 -1.34 -3.01
N LEU A 138 14.02 -0.33 -3.86
CA LEU A 138 12.97 -0.41 -4.88
C LEU A 138 13.21 -1.58 -5.83
N ALA A 139 14.41 -1.68 -6.40
CA ALA A 139 14.78 -2.75 -7.34
C ALA A 139 14.61 -4.14 -6.70
N GLU A 140 15.07 -4.34 -5.46
CA GLU A 140 14.89 -5.59 -4.72
C GLU A 140 13.40 -5.94 -4.55
N ASN A 141 12.56 -4.96 -4.19
CA ASN A 141 11.13 -5.19 -3.99
C ASN A 141 10.40 -5.46 -5.31
N ILE A 142 10.77 -4.82 -6.43
CA ILE A 142 10.21 -5.09 -7.75
C ILE A 142 10.60 -6.51 -8.23
N ILE A 143 11.87 -6.88 -8.10
CA ILE A 143 12.36 -8.24 -8.43
C ILE A 143 11.61 -9.28 -7.58
N LYS A 144 11.52 -9.03 -6.26
CA LYS A 144 10.80 -9.90 -5.34
C LYS A 144 9.30 -9.98 -5.66
N TRP A 145 8.69 -8.92 -6.16
CA TRP A 145 7.29 -8.93 -6.60
C TRP A 145 7.08 -9.81 -7.83
N GLY A 146 8.03 -9.77 -8.77
CA GLY A 146 8.08 -10.70 -9.90
C GLY A 146 7.12 -10.40 -11.05
N ASN A 147 6.69 -9.14 -11.21
CA ASN A 147 5.93 -8.72 -12.37
C ASN A 147 6.88 -8.18 -13.45
N PRO A 148 6.89 -8.75 -14.70
CA PRO A 148 7.86 -8.38 -15.74
C PRO A 148 7.58 -7.01 -16.41
N TYR A 149 6.44 -6.40 -16.17
CA TYR A 149 6.01 -5.15 -16.82
C TYR A 149 6.44 -3.89 -16.02
N CYS A 150 7.63 -3.92 -15.39
CA CYS A 150 8.22 -2.80 -14.66
C CYS A 150 9.64 -2.52 -15.13
N ILE A 151 9.96 -1.25 -15.37
CA ILE A 151 11.29 -0.73 -15.73
C ILE A 151 11.71 0.29 -14.68
#